data_30b45b38865e78e23f43420b3a5d7d64
#
_entry.id   30b45b38865e78e23f43420b3a5d7d64
#
_cell.length_a   1.000
_cell.length_b   1.000
_cell.length_c   1.000
_cell.angle_alpha   90.00
_cell.angle_beta   90.00
_cell.angle_gamma   90.00
#
_symmetry.space_group_name_H-M   'P 1'
#
loop_
_entity.id
_entity.type
_entity.pdbx_description
1 polymer ?
#
loop_
_entity_poly.entity_id
_entity_poly.type
_entity_poly.pdbx_seq_one_letter_code
_entity_poly.pdbx_strand_id
1 'polypeptide(L)'
;MELLAQLYGFRWQVEIDLRHLKTTMKMEHIPSKTPDMVRKEFYVHLLAYNLIRTTLLESGIKHGVHPLRLSFKGAIQHTLNFVPILAIINKDYRHFIYTTMLTIISHCKLPERPFRVEPRMVRNRTKVFSRLKRPRQEVRQKLVA
;
A
#
# COMPACT_ATOMS: atom_id res chain seq x y z
N MET A 1 20.30 -1.16 21.46
CA MET A 1 19.31 -2.22 21.09
C MET A 1 17.94 -1.63 20.75
N GLU A 2 17.46 -0.64 21.48
CA GLU A 2 16.14 0.00 21.29
C GLU A 2 15.96 0.69 19.91
N LEU A 3 16.97 1.40 19.43
CA LEU A 3 16.98 2.05 18.12
C LEU A 3 16.85 1.06 16.95
N LEU A 4 17.48 -0.11 17.03
CA LEU A 4 17.38 -1.16 16.02
C LEU A 4 15.99 -1.82 16.02
N ALA A 5 15.37 -1.98 17.20
CA ALA A 5 14.02 -2.50 17.32
C ALA A 5 12.98 -1.52 16.72
N GLN A 6 13.17 -0.22 16.94
CA GLN A 6 12.34 0.83 16.34
C GLN A 6 12.49 0.85 14.81
N LEU A 7 13.73 0.83 14.29
CA LEU A 7 14.00 0.73 12.85
C LEU A 7 13.36 -0.51 12.22
N TYR A 8 13.43 -1.65 12.90
CA TYR A 8 12.80 -2.88 12.42
C TYR A 8 11.28 -2.79 12.39
N GLY A 9 10.67 -2.04 13.30
CA GLY A 9 9.24 -1.73 13.30
C GLY A 9 8.81 -0.98 12.02
N PHE A 10 9.63 -0.03 11.55
CA PHE A 10 9.36 0.70 10.30
C PHE A 10 9.43 -0.16 9.04
N ARG A 11 10.16 -1.29 9.06
CA ARG A 11 10.16 -2.23 7.93
C ARG A 11 8.76 -2.69 7.54
N TRP A 12 7.91 -2.93 8.54
CA TRP A 12 6.52 -3.34 8.29
C TRP A 12 5.71 -2.24 7.59
N GLN A 13 6.01 -0.98 7.87
CA GLN A 13 5.36 0.15 7.20
C GLN A 13 5.68 0.17 5.71
N VAL A 14 6.92 -0.11 5.32
CA VAL A 14 7.31 -0.20 3.90
C VAL A 14 6.50 -1.28 3.17
N GLU A 15 6.27 -2.44 3.81
CA GLU A 15 5.46 -3.51 3.22
C GLU A 15 3.99 -3.08 3.03
N ILE A 16 3.44 -2.30 3.98
CA ILE A 16 2.10 -1.73 3.87
C ILE A 16 2.05 -0.71 2.72
N ASP A 17 3.04 0.15 2.61
CA ASP A 17 3.11 1.19 1.58
C ASP A 17 3.24 0.59 0.18
N LEU A 18 4.06 -0.45 0.02
CA LEU A 18 4.14 -1.23 -1.23
C LEU A 18 2.81 -1.92 -1.57
N ARG A 19 2.08 -2.41 -0.58
CA ARG A 19 0.73 -2.98 -0.77
C ARG A 19 -0.26 -1.91 -1.22
N HIS A 20 -0.19 -0.71 -0.66
CA HIS A 20 -1.04 0.39 -1.09
C HIS A 20 -0.81 0.74 -2.56
N LEU A 21 0.43 0.84 -3.00
CA LEU A 21 0.77 1.05 -4.40
C LEU A 21 0.30 -0.11 -5.27
N LYS A 22 0.74 -1.32 -4.93
CA LYS A 22 0.54 -2.51 -5.76
C LYS A 22 -0.92 -2.90 -5.87
N THR A 23 -1.60 -3.08 -4.72
CA THR A 23 -2.94 -3.67 -4.67
C THR A 23 -4.03 -2.62 -4.55
N THR A 24 -3.91 -1.64 -3.65
CA THR A 24 -4.98 -0.65 -3.43
C THR A 24 -5.10 0.31 -4.61
N MET A 25 -3.99 0.74 -5.18
CA MET A 25 -3.95 1.61 -6.35
C MET A 25 -3.84 0.82 -7.67
N LYS A 26 -3.87 -0.51 -7.64
CA LYS A 26 -3.84 -1.41 -8.81
C LYS A 26 -2.61 -1.25 -9.72
N MET A 27 -1.49 -0.77 -9.21
CA MET A 27 -0.25 -0.60 -9.97
C MET A 27 0.33 -1.94 -10.48
N GLU A 28 -0.13 -3.08 -9.96
CA GLU A 28 0.23 -4.41 -10.47
C GLU A 28 -0.37 -4.72 -11.86
N HIS A 29 -1.34 -3.92 -12.31
CA HIS A 29 -2.00 -4.04 -13.60
C HIS A 29 -1.80 -2.76 -14.41
N ILE A 30 -0.67 -2.68 -15.10
CA ILE A 30 -0.37 -1.59 -16.04
C ILE A 30 -0.81 -2.05 -17.43
N PRO A 31 -1.90 -1.52 -17.98
CA PRO A 31 -2.43 -1.93 -19.28
C PRO A 31 -1.61 -1.42 -20.48
N SER A 32 -0.74 -0.45 -20.26
CA SER A 32 0.09 0.16 -21.30
C SER A 32 1.06 -0.85 -21.90
N LYS A 33 1.17 -0.85 -23.25
CA LYS A 33 1.98 -1.82 -24.01
C LYS A 33 3.34 -1.28 -24.45
N THR A 34 3.52 0.04 -24.50
CA THR A 34 4.79 0.64 -24.93
C THR A 34 5.64 1.04 -23.72
N PRO A 35 6.97 0.90 -23.77
CA PRO A 35 7.83 1.23 -22.62
C PRO A 35 7.64 2.65 -22.09
N ASP A 36 7.45 3.63 -22.97
CA ASP A 36 7.26 5.03 -22.58
C ASP A 36 5.92 5.26 -21.87
N MET A 37 4.86 4.61 -22.33
CA MET A 37 3.54 4.69 -21.66
C MET A 37 3.57 3.97 -20.31
N VAL A 38 4.24 2.82 -20.20
CA VAL A 38 4.43 2.12 -18.92
C VAL A 38 5.15 3.02 -17.92
N ARG A 39 6.22 3.71 -18.33
CA ARG A 39 6.94 4.65 -17.46
C ARG A 39 6.04 5.80 -17.00
N LYS A 40 5.29 6.42 -17.92
CA LYS A 40 4.35 7.51 -17.59
C LYS A 40 3.30 7.04 -16.59
N GLU A 41 2.67 5.90 -16.82
CA GLU A 41 1.65 5.33 -15.95
C GLU A 41 2.22 5.01 -14.55
N PHE A 42 3.43 4.45 -14.51
CA PHE A 42 4.14 4.22 -13.26
C PHE A 42 4.34 5.52 -12.44
N TYR A 43 4.82 6.59 -13.09
CA TYR A 43 5.01 7.88 -12.41
C TYR A 43 3.69 8.52 -11.98
N VAL A 44 2.62 8.36 -12.76
CA VAL A 44 1.28 8.84 -12.38
C VAL A 44 0.79 8.14 -11.11
N HIS A 45 0.99 6.83 -10.99
CA HIS A 45 0.66 6.09 -9.77
C HIS A 45 1.47 6.57 -8.56
N LEU A 46 2.77 6.81 -8.71
CA LEU A 46 3.61 7.35 -7.64
C LEU A 46 3.18 8.76 -7.23
N LEU A 47 2.87 9.61 -8.20
CA LEU A 47 2.37 10.96 -7.93
C LEU A 47 1.05 10.93 -7.17
N ALA A 48 0.09 10.14 -7.63
CA ALA A 48 -1.19 9.96 -6.96
C ALA A 48 -1.02 9.41 -5.54
N TYR A 49 -0.13 8.43 -5.35
CA TYR A 49 0.21 7.92 -4.02
C TYR A 49 0.72 9.03 -3.08
N ASN A 50 1.66 9.84 -3.55
CA ASN A 50 2.22 10.93 -2.76
C ASN A 50 1.17 11.98 -2.42
N LEU A 51 0.28 12.34 -3.36
CA LEU A 51 -0.83 13.26 -3.11
C LEU A 51 -1.76 12.74 -2.00
N ILE A 52 -2.14 11.46 -2.04
CA ILE A 52 -2.97 10.85 -0.98
C ILE A 52 -2.21 10.84 0.36
N ARG A 53 -0.91 10.56 0.37
CA ARG A 53 -0.08 10.61 1.59
C ARG A 53 0.01 12.01 2.18
N THR A 54 0.17 13.03 1.33
CA THR A 54 0.16 14.43 1.76
C THR A 54 -1.20 14.81 2.36
N THR A 55 -2.30 14.42 1.73
CA THR A 55 -3.65 14.65 2.24
C THR A 55 -3.87 14.00 3.60
N LEU A 56 -3.39 12.77 3.80
CA LEU A 56 -3.42 12.08 5.10
C LEU A 56 -2.58 12.81 6.16
N LEU A 57 -1.39 13.28 5.78
CA LEU A 57 -0.51 14.05 6.67
C LEU A 57 -1.18 15.34 7.12
N GLU A 58 -1.71 16.13 6.18
CA GLU A 58 -2.41 17.37 6.48
C GLU A 58 -3.65 17.16 7.36
N SER A 59 -4.45 16.13 7.03
CA SER A 59 -5.59 15.74 7.85
C SER A 59 -5.16 15.36 9.26
N GLY A 60 -4.09 14.58 9.39
CA GLY A 60 -3.54 14.16 10.67
C GLY A 60 -3.06 15.33 11.52
N ILE A 61 -2.27 16.24 10.94
CA ILE A 61 -1.75 17.42 11.62
C ILE A 61 -2.90 18.32 12.08
N LYS A 62 -3.86 18.60 11.19
CA LYS A 62 -4.98 19.49 11.48
C LYS A 62 -5.88 18.99 12.61
N HIS A 63 -6.06 17.67 12.73
CA HIS A 63 -6.98 17.06 13.68
C HIS A 63 -6.30 16.29 14.82
N GLY A 64 -4.98 16.42 14.99
CA GLY A 64 -4.24 15.77 16.07
C GLY A 64 -4.25 14.23 16.00
N VAL A 65 -4.39 13.66 14.81
CA VAL A 65 -4.40 12.21 14.58
C VAL A 65 -3.11 11.79 13.89
N HIS A 66 -2.43 10.78 14.42
CA HIS A 66 -1.23 10.29 13.77
C HIS A 66 -1.55 9.78 12.34
N PRO A 67 -0.87 10.24 11.27
CA PRO A 67 -1.23 9.93 9.88
C PRO A 67 -1.29 8.43 9.55
N LEU A 68 -0.46 7.60 10.19
CA LEU A 68 -0.47 6.14 10.02
C LEU A 68 -1.69 5.46 10.66
N ARG A 69 -2.46 6.19 11.48
CA ARG A 69 -3.73 5.74 12.05
C ARG A 69 -4.91 5.97 11.12
N LEU A 70 -4.72 6.75 10.06
CA LEU A 70 -5.75 7.06 9.08
C LEU A 70 -5.79 6.00 7.97
N SER A 71 -7.00 5.73 7.48
CA SER A 71 -7.21 4.74 6.43
C SER A 71 -6.80 5.29 5.06
N PHE A 72 -5.75 4.71 4.45
CA PHE A 72 -5.32 5.06 3.10
C PHE A 72 -6.43 4.85 2.06
N LYS A 73 -7.17 3.73 2.16
CA LYS A 73 -8.30 3.45 1.28
C LYS A 73 -9.43 4.47 1.46
N GLY A 74 -9.74 4.84 2.70
CA GLY A 74 -10.73 5.88 3.00
C GLY A 74 -10.32 7.24 2.41
N ALA A 75 -9.05 7.62 2.54
CA ALA A 75 -8.54 8.84 1.95
C ALA A 75 -8.68 8.86 0.42
N ILE A 76 -8.35 7.76 -0.28
CA ILE A 76 -8.57 7.66 -1.73
C ILE A 76 -10.04 7.88 -2.08
N GLN A 77 -10.96 7.19 -1.40
CA GLN A 77 -12.39 7.29 -1.69
C GLN A 77 -12.91 8.73 -1.52
N HIS A 78 -12.57 9.37 -0.41
CA HIS A 78 -12.99 10.75 -0.16
C HIS A 78 -12.32 11.72 -1.13
N THR A 79 -11.03 11.59 -1.42
CA THR A 79 -10.35 12.43 -2.41
C THR A 79 -11.02 12.30 -3.78
N LEU A 80 -11.33 11.11 -4.25
CA LEU A 80 -12.02 10.89 -5.53
C LEU A 80 -13.41 11.52 -5.57
N ASN A 81 -14.13 11.55 -4.44
CA ASN A 81 -15.44 12.18 -4.35
C ASN A 81 -15.36 13.71 -4.32
N PHE A 82 -14.35 14.27 -3.67
CA PHE A 82 -14.23 15.70 -3.47
C PHE A 82 -13.49 16.45 -4.59
N VAL A 83 -12.56 15.79 -5.30
CA VAL A 83 -11.77 16.40 -6.39
C VAL A 83 -12.66 16.96 -7.50
N PRO A 84 -13.70 16.29 -8.00
CA PRO A 84 -14.61 16.86 -9.00
C PRO A 84 -15.33 18.11 -8.49
N ILE A 85 -15.75 18.11 -7.22
CA ILE A 85 -16.41 19.26 -6.59
C ILE A 85 -15.43 20.45 -6.51
N LEU A 86 -14.20 20.18 -6.05
CA LEU A 86 -13.15 21.19 -5.95
C LEU A 86 -12.75 21.79 -7.32
N ALA A 87 -12.90 21.03 -8.40
CA ALA A 87 -12.60 21.49 -9.75
C ALA A 87 -13.64 22.49 -10.27
N ILE A 88 -14.92 22.32 -9.89
CA ILE A 88 -16.05 23.10 -10.43
C ILE A 88 -16.39 24.30 -9.54
N ILE A 89 -16.17 24.18 -8.22
CA ILE A 89 -16.62 25.16 -7.24
C ILE A 89 -15.85 26.50 -7.33
N ASN A 90 -16.52 27.60 -6.98
CA ASN A 90 -15.90 28.91 -6.93
C ASN A 90 -14.72 28.96 -5.94
N LYS A 91 -13.70 29.72 -6.25
CA LYS A 91 -12.46 29.86 -5.45
C LYS A 91 -12.73 30.15 -3.98
N ASP A 92 -13.74 30.93 -3.68
CA ASP A 92 -14.10 31.36 -2.31
C ASP A 92 -14.50 30.17 -1.42
N TYR A 93 -15.13 29.14 -2.01
CA TYR A 93 -15.58 27.96 -1.29
C TYR A 93 -14.58 26.79 -1.31
N ARG A 94 -13.54 26.87 -2.13
CA ARG A 94 -12.56 25.75 -2.27
C ARG A 94 -11.89 25.42 -0.95
N HIS A 95 -11.49 26.42 -0.20
CA HIS A 95 -10.85 26.21 1.10
C HIS A 95 -11.80 25.50 2.08
N PHE A 96 -13.06 25.90 2.13
CA PHE A 96 -14.07 25.29 2.97
C PHE A 96 -14.30 23.80 2.59
N ILE A 97 -14.50 23.51 1.30
CA ILE A 97 -14.70 22.15 0.81
C ILE A 97 -13.46 21.29 1.05
N TYR A 98 -12.25 21.82 0.82
CA TYR A 98 -11.02 21.10 1.10
C TYR A 98 -10.85 20.78 2.60
N THR A 99 -11.12 21.74 3.47
CA THR A 99 -11.05 21.52 4.91
C THR A 99 -12.10 20.52 5.41
N THR A 100 -13.28 20.53 4.81
CA THR A 100 -14.33 19.53 5.08
C THR A 100 -13.87 18.14 4.67
N MET A 101 -13.26 17.99 3.51
CA MET A 101 -12.66 16.72 3.07
C MET A 101 -11.61 16.22 4.09
N LEU A 102 -10.70 17.08 4.55
CA LEU A 102 -9.69 16.70 5.55
C LEU A 102 -10.33 16.26 6.87
N THR A 103 -11.41 16.92 7.30
CA THR A 103 -12.17 16.54 8.51
C THR A 103 -12.77 15.14 8.33
N ILE A 104 -13.40 14.87 7.22
CA ILE A 104 -13.98 13.55 6.95
C ILE A 104 -12.89 12.46 6.94
N ILE A 105 -11.75 12.73 6.30
CA ILE A 105 -10.61 11.81 6.29
C ILE A 105 -10.09 11.53 7.70
N SER A 106 -10.06 12.54 8.59
CA SER A 106 -9.62 12.37 9.97
C SER A 106 -10.47 11.42 10.80
N HIS A 107 -11.73 11.21 10.42
CA HIS A 107 -12.64 10.24 11.04
C HIS A 107 -12.43 8.81 10.50
N CYS A 108 -11.79 8.64 9.36
CA CYS A 108 -11.48 7.33 8.78
C CYS A 108 -10.31 6.64 9.50
N LYS A 109 -10.43 6.43 10.81
CA LYS A 109 -9.37 5.83 11.63
C LYS A 109 -9.31 4.32 11.46
N LEU A 110 -8.11 3.78 11.42
CA LEU A 110 -7.89 2.34 11.50
C LEU A 110 -8.21 1.84 12.92
N PRO A 111 -8.87 0.67 13.05
CA PRO A 111 -9.20 0.11 14.36
C PRO A 111 -7.93 -0.15 15.17
N GLU A 112 -7.97 0.16 16.45
CA GLU A 112 -6.93 -0.23 17.39
C GLU A 112 -7.01 -1.74 17.62
N ARG A 113 -5.85 -2.38 17.58
CA ARG A 113 -5.71 -3.80 17.85
C ARG A 113 -4.67 -4.00 18.95
N PRO A 114 -4.97 -3.55 20.18
CA PRO A 114 -4.07 -3.78 21.31
C PRO A 114 -3.95 -5.29 21.54
N PHE A 115 -2.78 -5.73 21.93
CA PHE A 115 -2.51 -7.13 22.29
C PHE A 115 -2.66 -8.16 21.16
N ARG A 116 -2.54 -7.75 19.89
CA ARG A 116 -2.54 -8.70 18.79
C ARG A 116 -1.28 -9.56 18.82
N VAL A 117 -1.37 -10.71 19.44
CA VAL A 117 -0.37 -11.77 19.35
C VAL A 117 -0.85 -12.75 18.28
N GLU A 118 -0.23 -12.72 17.11
CA GLU A 118 -0.47 -13.73 16.07
C GLU A 118 0.63 -14.78 16.14
N PRO A 119 0.39 -15.96 16.74
CA PRO A 119 1.35 -17.03 16.71
C PRO A 119 1.53 -17.45 15.24
N ARG A 120 2.73 -17.32 14.72
CA ARG A 120 3.07 -17.85 13.41
C ARG A 120 3.21 -19.36 13.54
N MET A 121 2.26 -20.10 12.98
CA MET A 121 2.49 -21.51 12.74
C MET A 121 3.68 -21.62 11.78
N VAL A 122 4.74 -22.29 12.24
CA VAL A 122 5.80 -22.73 11.36
C VAL A 122 5.17 -23.79 10.45
N ARG A 123 4.66 -23.37 9.28
CA ARG A 123 4.34 -24.32 8.23
C ARG A 123 5.66 -24.92 7.77
N ASN A 124 5.93 -26.14 8.19
CA ASN A 124 6.83 -27.01 7.45
C ASN A 124 6.23 -27.13 6.05
N ARG A 125 6.72 -26.28 5.11
CA ARG A 125 6.40 -26.47 3.71
C ARG A 125 6.89 -27.87 3.38
N THR A 126 5.98 -28.81 3.18
CA THR A 126 6.28 -30.03 2.47
C THR A 126 6.97 -29.60 1.20
N LYS A 127 8.25 -29.92 1.07
CA LYS A 127 9.03 -29.60 -0.13
C LYS A 127 8.29 -30.26 -1.27
N VAL A 128 7.70 -29.46 -2.16
CA VAL A 128 6.93 -29.92 -3.33
C VAL A 128 7.79 -30.84 -4.21
N PHE A 129 9.13 -30.71 -4.09
CA PHE A 129 10.10 -31.56 -4.77
C PHE A 129 11.11 -32.07 -3.74
N SER A 130 11.14 -33.39 -3.53
CA SER A 130 12.24 -34.04 -2.82
C SER A 130 13.52 -33.85 -3.62
N ARG A 131 14.65 -33.62 -2.92
CA ARG A 131 15.96 -33.61 -3.59
C ARG A 131 16.15 -34.95 -4.26
N LEU A 132 16.61 -34.95 -5.52
CA LEU A 132 17.00 -36.15 -6.21
C LEU A 132 18.03 -36.90 -5.36
N LYS A 133 17.69 -38.14 -4.96
CA LYS A 133 18.56 -39.01 -4.17
C LYS A 133 19.68 -39.64 -5.01
N ARG A 134 19.61 -39.47 -6.34
CA ARG A 134 20.59 -40.04 -7.32
C ARG A 134 21.02 -38.92 -8.29
N PRO A 135 22.22 -39.05 -8.91
CA PRO A 135 22.67 -38.13 -9.93
C PRO A 135 21.66 -38.00 -11.08
N ARG A 136 21.52 -36.81 -11.59
CA ARG A 136 20.52 -36.47 -12.62
C ARG A 136 20.66 -37.28 -13.90
N GLN A 137 21.89 -37.71 -14.22
CA GLN A 137 22.21 -38.55 -15.38
C GLN A 137 21.63 -39.95 -15.26
N GLU A 138 21.71 -40.61 -14.08
CA GLU A 138 21.15 -41.92 -13.85
C GLU A 138 19.60 -41.93 -13.91
N VAL A 139 18.98 -40.86 -13.42
CA VAL A 139 17.51 -40.73 -13.49
C VAL A 139 17.05 -40.50 -14.92
N ARG A 140 17.82 -39.76 -15.72
CA ARG A 140 17.55 -39.53 -17.15
C ARG A 140 17.64 -40.83 -17.97
N GLN A 141 18.67 -41.64 -17.73
CA GLN A 141 18.83 -42.92 -18.42
C GLN A 141 17.70 -43.90 -18.16
N LYS A 142 17.09 -43.87 -16.94
CA LYS A 142 15.94 -44.72 -16.59
C LYS A 142 14.61 -44.25 -17.16
N LEU A 143 14.50 -43.00 -17.62
CA LEU A 143 13.29 -42.45 -18.25
C LEU A 143 13.29 -42.65 -19.76
N VAL A 144 14.42 -43.02 -20.35
CA VAL A 144 14.61 -43.20 -21.81
C VAL A 144 14.72 -44.69 -22.18
N ALA A 145 14.85 -45.56 -21.18
CA ALA A 145 14.79 -47.04 -21.32
C ALA A 145 13.36 -47.52 -21.04
#